data_fc1a8ddcd7ba981388305e897f05d50f
#
_entry.id   fc1a8ddcd7ba981388305e897f05d50f
#
_cell.length_a   1.000
_cell.length_b   1.000
_cell.length_c   1.000
_cell.angle_alpha   90.00
_cell.angle_beta   90.00
_cell.angle_gamma   90.00
#
_symmetry.space_group_name_H-M   'P 1'
#
loop_
_entity.id
_entity.type
_entity.pdbx_description
1 polymer ?
#
loop_
_entity_poly.entity_id
_entity_poly.type
_entity_poly.pdbx_seq_one_letter_code
_entity_poly.pdbx_strand_id
1 'polypeptide(L)'
;FIIGFFMVKELSAEEKFELIKRNTVEILGEDELKEMLKKGEKLKHYIGFEISGKPHLGHGLVCMAKVKDLMDAGVDCSIFLADWHSWINDKLGGNLEIIKKIAAGYFKRENSRFNWF
;
A
#
# COMPACT_ATOMS: atom_id res chain seq x y z
N PHE A 1 34.90 11.66 -9.58
CA PHE A 1 33.55 11.09 -9.29
C PHE A 1 33.14 11.54 -7.90
N ILE A 2 32.32 12.57 -7.82
CA ILE A 2 31.71 12.97 -6.56
C ILE A 2 30.42 12.13 -6.45
N ILE A 3 30.46 11.07 -5.65
CA ILE A 3 29.24 10.37 -5.22
C ILE A 3 28.59 11.31 -4.21
N GLY A 4 27.56 12.03 -4.66
CA GLY A 4 26.72 12.80 -3.77
C GLY A 4 26.03 11.83 -2.80
N PHE A 5 26.46 11.83 -1.55
CA PHE A 5 25.77 11.17 -0.47
C PHE A 5 24.46 11.95 -0.28
N PHE A 6 23.37 11.48 -0.89
CA PHE A 6 22.05 11.96 -0.55
C PHE A 6 21.80 11.50 0.89
N MET A 7 22.00 12.39 1.84
CA MET A 7 21.49 12.18 3.19
C MET A 7 19.97 12.15 3.09
N VAL A 8 19.41 10.94 3.11
CA VAL A 8 17.98 10.76 3.35
C VAL A 8 17.75 11.33 4.75
N LYS A 9 17.13 12.49 4.84
CA LYS A 9 16.78 13.10 6.13
C LYS A 9 15.86 12.11 6.85
N GLU A 10 16.29 11.60 7.98
CA GLU A 10 15.46 10.75 8.81
C GLU A 10 14.29 11.58 9.36
N LEU A 11 13.08 11.20 9.04
CA LEU A 11 11.86 11.91 9.44
C LEU A 11 11.66 11.77 10.96
N SER A 12 11.24 12.85 11.61
CA SER A 12 10.81 12.82 13.01
C SER A 12 9.53 11.99 13.18
N ALA A 13 9.20 11.61 14.41
CA ALA A 13 7.96 10.89 14.71
C ALA A 13 6.71 11.69 14.28
N GLU A 14 6.75 13.00 14.45
CA GLU A 14 5.69 13.92 14.03
C GLU A 14 5.57 13.98 12.50
N GLU A 15 6.69 14.11 11.78
CA GLU A 15 6.70 14.11 10.31
C GLU A 15 6.17 12.79 9.74
N LYS A 16 6.56 11.65 10.34
CA LYS A 16 6.02 10.33 9.97
C LYS A 16 4.52 10.23 10.22
N PHE A 17 4.06 10.72 11.38
CA PHE A 17 2.66 10.72 11.71
C PHE A 17 1.83 11.54 10.72
N GLU A 18 2.29 12.74 10.32
CA GLU A 18 1.60 13.58 9.34
C GLU A 18 1.50 12.90 7.95
N LEU A 19 2.55 12.18 7.52
CA LEU A 19 2.47 11.37 6.29
C LEU A 19 1.44 10.25 6.41
N ILE A 20 1.40 9.56 7.54
CA ILE A 20 0.43 8.48 7.78
C ILE A 20 -0.99 9.04 7.82
N LYS A 21 -1.20 10.22 8.39
CA LYS A 21 -2.51 10.87 8.53
C LYS A 21 -2.99 11.53 7.25
N ARG A 22 -2.08 11.94 6.38
CA ARG A 22 -2.42 12.66 5.14
C ARG A 22 -3.44 11.90 4.30
N ASN A 23 -4.52 12.57 3.90
CA ASN A 23 -5.60 11.99 3.08
C ASN A 23 -6.30 10.77 3.69
N THR A 24 -6.30 10.63 5.01
CA THR A 24 -7.16 9.69 5.73
C THR A 24 -8.36 10.42 6.32
N VAL A 25 -9.50 9.75 6.40
CA VAL A 25 -10.70 10.29 7.06
C VAL A 25 -10.58 10.13 8.58
N GLU A 26 -10.09 8.96 9.01
CA GLU A 26 -9.98 8.59 10.41
C GLU A 26 -8.84 7.61 10.62
N ILE A 27 -8.22 7.64 11.79
CA ILE A 27 -7.26 6.65 12.27
C ILE A 27 -7.77 6.15 13.62
N LEU A 28 -8.16 4.90 13.69
CA LEU A 28 -8.49 4.24 14.95
C LEU A 28 -7.20 3.91 15.69
N GLY A 29 -7.11 4.28 16.97
CA GLY A 29 -5.90 4.10 17.76
C GLY A 29 -4.80 5.15 17.47
N GLU A 30 -5.19 6.39 17.13
CA GLU A 30 -4.24 7.47 16.78
C GLU A 30 -3.19 7.71 17.88
N ASP A 31 -3.56 7.68 19.15
CA ASP A 31 -2.63 7.92 20.25
C ASP A 31 -1.62 6.78 20.42
N GLU A 32 -2.06 5.53 20.25
CA GLU A 32 -1.19 4.36 20.25
C GLU A 32 -0.17 4.42 19.10
N LEU A 33 -0.63 4.78 17.90
CA LEU A 33 0.24 4.96 16.74
C LEU A 33 1.31 6.03 16.99
N LYS A 34 0.94 7.17 17.61
CA LYS A 34 1.90 8.23 17.97
C LYS A 34 2.94 7.73 18.96
N GLU A 35 2.53 6.94 19.94
CA GLU A 35 3.47 6.36 20.91
C GLU A 35 4.44 5.37 20.26
N MET A 36 3.94 4.50 19.38
CA MET A 36 4.79 3.56 18.63
C MET A 36 5.82 4.29 17.78
N LEU A 37 5.42 5.36 17.08
CA LEU A 37 6.32 6.19 16.31
C LEU A 37 7.39 6.88 17.17
N LYS A 38 7.02 7.41 18.34
CA LYS A 38 7.96 8.01 19.30
C LYS A 38 8.97 7.01 19.84
N LYS A 39 8.55 5.76 20.06
CA LYS A 39 9.43 4.66 20.48
C LYS A 39 10.33 4.14 19.37
N GLY A 40 10.11 4.58 18.12
CA GLY A 40 10.86 4.08 16.96
C GLY A 40 10.52 2.64 16.59
N GLU A 41 9.31 2.18 16.94
CA GLU A 41 8.87 0.83 16.61
C GLU A 41 8.69 0.65 15.10
N LYS A 42 9.06 -0.52 14.58
CA LYS A 42 8.90 -0.85 13.17
C LYS A 42 7.44 -1.20 12.87
N LEU A 43 6.75 -0.29 12.20
CA LEU A 43 5.35 -0.47 11.82
C LEU A 43 5.23 -1.36 10.59
N LYS A 44 4.15 -2.15 10.56
CA LYS A 44 3.76 -2.98 9.41
C LYS A 44 2.35 -2.62 8.99
N HIS A 45 2.15 -2.59 7.68
CA HIS A 45 0.85 -2.34 7.06
C HIS A 45 0.57 -3.38 5.99
N TYR A 46 -0.67 -3.78 5.85
CA TYR A 46 -1.12 -4.53 4.70
C TYR A 46 -2.44 -3.97 4.15
N ILE A 47 -2.63 -4.10 2.86
CA ILE A 47 -3.89 -3.81 2.18
C ILE A 47 -4.22 -4.95 1.23
N GLY A 48 -5.49 -5.37 1.21
CA GLY A 48 -6.01 -6.39 0.30
C GLY A 48 -6.80 -5.77 -0.84
N PHE A 49 -6.57 -6.24 -2.06
CA PHE A 49 -7.37 -5.90 -3.22
C PHE A 49 -8.13 -7.11 -3.73
N GLU A 50 -9.45 -6.96 -3.84
CA GLU A 50 -10.30 -7.93 -4.51
C GLU A 50 -10.13 -7.83 -6.03
N ILE A 51 -10.04 -8.97 -6.69
CA ILE A 51 -9.85 -9.05 -8.15
C ILE A 51 -11.22 -9.11 -8.81
N SER A 52 -11.80 -7.96 -9.08
CA SER A 52 -13.11 -7.80 -9.72
C SER A 52 -13.03 -7.37 -11.19
N GLY A 53 -11.84 -7.14 -11.71
CA GLY A 53 -11.58 -6.67 -13.06
C GLY A 53 -10.21 -6.05 -13.21
N LYS A 54 -10.05 -5.17 -14.19
CA LYS A 54 -8.81 -4.43 -14.41
C LYS A 54 -8.63 -3.37 -13.34
N PRO A 55 -7.40 -3.19 -12.81
CA PRO A 55 -7.12 -2.04 -11.95
C PRO A 55 -7.42 -0.74 -12.69
N HIS A 56 -7.96 0.22 -11.98
CA HIS A 56 -8.29 1.51 -12.54
C HIS A 56 -7.60 2.65 -11.77
N LEU A 57 -7.75 3.86 -12.29
CA LEU A 57 -7.08 5.05 -11.76
C LEU A 57 -7.30 5.27 -10.25
N GLY A 58 -8.46 4.92 -9.71
CA GLY A 58 -8.74 5.01 -8.28
C GLY A 58 -7.84 4.13 -7.43
N HIS A 59 -7.49 2.93 -7.88
CA HIS A 59 -6.52 2.08 -7.19
C HIS A 59 -5.13 2.72 -7.19
N GLY A 60 -4.68 3.25 -8.34
CA GLY A 60 -3.38 3.88 -8.46
C GLY A 60 -3.27 5.19 -7.69
N LEU A 61 -4.17 6.13 -7.93
CA LEU A 61 -4.07 7.48 -7.34
C LEU A 61 -4.49 7.57 -5.88
N VAL A 62 -5.44 6.73 -5.44
CA VAL A 62 -5.91 6.79 -4.05
C VAL A 62 -5.15 5.78 -3.18
N CYS A 63 -5.29 4.49 -3.48
CA CYS A 63 -4.73 3.45 -2.61
C CYS A 63 -3.20 3.40 -2.67
N MET A 64 -2.62 3.41 -3.88
CA MET A 64 -1.16 3.28 -4.02
C MET A 64 -0.43 4.56 -3.60
N ALA A 65 -1.02 5.75 -3.82
CA ALA A 65 -0.44 6.98 -3.27
C ALA A 65 -0.40 6.95 -1.74
N LYS A 66 -1.42 6.36 -1.09
CA LYS A 66 -1.41 6.17 0.36
C LYS A 66 -0.36 5.15 0.81
N VAL A 67 -0.23 4.04 0.10
CA VAL A 67 0.85 3.07 0.36
C VAL A 67 2.22 3.73 0.27
N LYS A 68 2.42 4.60 -0.73
CA LYS A 68 3.66 5.38 -0.86
C LYS A 68 3.91 6.29 0.34
N ASP A 69 2.90 7.02 0.81
CA ASP A 69 3.01 7.86 2.02
C ASP A 69 3.45 7.04 3.24
N LEU A 70 2.88 5.84 3.40
CA LEU A 70 3.24 4.93 4.49
C LEU A 70 4.70 4.45 4.37
N MET A 71 5.14 4.10 3.15
CA MET A 71 6.53 3.70 2.90
C MET A 71 7.50 4.86 3.14
N ASP A 72 7.17 6.07 2.70
CA ASP A 72 7.96 7.27 2.95
C ASP A 72 8.06 7.57 4.46
N ALA A 73 7.04 7.20 5.24
CA ALA A 73 7.07 7.25 6.71
C ALA A 73 7.87 6.11 7.36
N GLY A 74 8.39 5.15 6.57
CA GLY A 74 9.18 4.02 7.06
C GLY A 74 8.36 2.80 7.48
N VAL A 75 7.09 2.72 7.06
CA VAL A 75 6.22 1.57 7.32
C VAL A 75 6.51 0.45 6.32
N ASP A 76 6.64 -0.78 6.80
CA ASP A 76 6.79 -1.97 5.98
C ASP A 76 5.43 -2.37 5.39
N CYS A 77 5.22 -2.12 4.10
CA CYS A 77 3.94 -2.28 3.43
C CYS A 77 3.87 -3.57 2.61
N SER A 78 2.79 -4.31 2.77
CA SER A 78 2.46 -5.50 1.98
C SER A 78 1.14 -5.32 1.25
N ILE A 79 1.09 -5.73 -0.01
CA ILE A 79 -0.13 -5.73 -0.83
C ILE A 79 -0.56 -7.17 -1.03
N PHE A 80 -1.79 -7.47 -0.66
CA PHE A 80 -2.39 -8.79 -0.79
C PHE A 80 -3.41 -8.79 -1.93
N LEU A 81 -3.26 -9.69 -2.88
CA LEU A 81 -4.24 -9.92 -3.94
C LEU A 81 -5.18 -11.06 -3.52
N ALA A 82 -6.43 -10.70 -3.23
CA ALA A 82 -7.40 -11.59 -2.60
C ALA A 82 -8.15 -12.43 -3.65
N ASP A 83 -7.49 -13.43 -4.25
CA ASP A 83 -8.05 -14.31 -5.28
C ASP A 83 -9.18 -15.18 -4.76
N TRP A 84 -9.01 -15.85 -3.62
CA TRP A 84 -10.05 -16.65 -2.99
C TRP A 84 -11.26 -15.83 -2.56
N HIS A 85 -11.03 -14.62 -2.03
CA HIS A 85 -12.12 -13.72 -1.66
C HIS A 85 -12.91 -13.29 -2.89
N SER A 86 -12.21 -12.99 -3.98
CA SER A 86 -12.84 -12.67 -5.27
C SER A 86 -13.68 -13.81 -5.81
N TRP A 87 -13.22 -15.04 -5.63
CA TRP A 87 -13.96 -16.23 -6.03
C TRP A 87 -15.22 -16.45 -5.17
N ILE A 88 -15.11 -16.35 -3.85
CA ILE A 88 -16.25 -16.48 -2.92
C ILE A 88 -17.31 -15.40 -3.21
N ASN A 89 -16.90 -14.20 -3.59
CA ASN A 89 -17.79 -13.08 -3.95
C ASN A 89 -18.25 -13.12 -5.41
N ASP A 90 -18.12 -14.26 -6.09
CA ASP A 90 -18.56 -14.49 -7.47
C ASP A 90 -18.05 -13.44 -8.48
N LYS A 91 -16.83 -12.89 -8.25
CA LYS A 91 -16.22 -11.95 -9.18
C LYS A 91 -15.79 -12.66 -10.46
N LEU A 92 -15.90 -11.97 -11.58
CA LEU A 92 -15.55 -12.51 -12.91
C LEU A 92 -16.27 -13.83 -13.23
N GLY A 93 -17.54 -13.94 -12.78
CA GLY A 93 -18.38 -15.14 -12.98
C GLY A 93 -17.92 -16.35 -12.17
N GLY A 94 -17.29 -16.13 -11.01
CA GLY A 94 -16.86 -17.21 -10.11
C GLY A 94 -15.80 -18.14 -10.69
N ASN A 95 -15.07 -17.72 -11.73
CA ASN A 95 -14.06 -18.56 -12.36
C ASN A 95 -12.68 -18.32 -11.72
N LEU A 96 -12.28 -19.23 -10.82
CA LEU A 96 -11.04 -19.14 -10.07
C LEU A 96 -9.77 -19.10 -10.97
N GLU A 97 -9.77 -19.84 -12.08
CA GLU A 97 -8.64 -19.84 -13.01
C GLU A 97 -8.48 -18.49 -13.72
N ILE A 98 -9.58 -17.84 -14.09
CA ILE A 98 -9.56 -16.50 -14.66
C ILE A 98 -9.08 -15.50 -13.61
N ILE A 99 -9.58 -15.58 -12.37
CA ILE A 99 -9.17 -14.72 -11.26
C ILE A 99 -7.66 -14.83 -11.02
N LYS A 100 -7.12 -16.04 -10.90
CA LYS A 100 -5.69 -16.27 -10.71
C LYS A 100 -4.85 -15.76 -11.87
N LYS A 101 -5.30 -15.95 -13.10
CA LYS A 101 -4.62 -15.45 -14.30
C LYS A 101 -4.56 -13.92 -14.33
N ILE A 102 -5.65 -13.26 -13.96
CA ILE A 102 -5.70 -11.80 -13.85
C ILE A 102 -4.78 -11.31 -12.74
N ALA A 103 -4.85 -11.93 -11.56
CA ALA A 103 -3.98 -11.59 -10.42
C ALA A 103 -2.50 -11.68 -10.77
N ALA A 104 -2.08 -12.81 -11.33
CA ALA A 104 -0.67 -13.07 -11.64
C ALA A 104 -0.14 -12.26 -12.83
N GLY A 105 -0.97 -12.08 -13.88
CA GLY A 105 -0.52 -11.47 -15.12
C GLY A 105 -0.83 -9.99 -15.24
N TYR A 106 -2.07 -9.62 -14.96
CA TYR A 106 -2.56 -8.29 -15.28
C TYR A 106 -2.38 -7.29 -14.14
N PHE A 107 -2.86 -7.61 -12.96
CA PHE A 107 -2.82 -6.70 -11.81
C PHE A 107 -1.37 -6.38 -11.41
N LYS A 108 -0.53 -7.41 -11.35
CA LYS A 108 0.91 -7.26 -11.07
C LYS A 108 1.64 -6.45 -12.15
N ARG A 109 1.23 -6.60 -13.41
CA ARG A 109 1.85 -5.92 -14.55
C ARG A 109 1.52 -4.43 -14.61
N GLU A 110 0.28 -4.06 -14.33
CA GLU A 110 -0.14 -2.66 -14.28
C GLU A 110 0.51 -1.92 -13.12
N ASN A 111 0.57 -2.53 -11.95
CA ASN A 111 1.22 -1.92 -10.79
C ASN A 111 2.74 -1.77 -10.97
N SER A 112 3.41 -2.65 -11.71
CA SER A 112 4.84 -2.53 -12.01
C SER A 112 5.17 -1.42 -13.02
N ARG A 113 4.22 -1.00 -13.85
CA ARG A 113 4.43 0.08 -14.83
C ARG A 113 4.43 1.47 -14.20
N PHE A 114 3.80 1.64 -13.07
CA PHE A 114 3.72 2.94 -12.41
C PHE A 114 4.96 3.29 -11.59
N ASN A 115 5.95 2.41 -11.50
CA ASN A 115 7.22 2.66 -10.81
C ASN A 115 7.03 3.41 -9.47
N TRP A 116 6.00 3.00 -8.70
CA TRP A 116 5.61 3.65 -7.46
C TRP A 116 6.58 3.36 -6.31
N PHE A 117 7.56 2.47 -6.55
CA PHE A 117 8.52 2.02 -5.53
C PHE A 117 9.95 2.13 -6.06
#